data_8d40355c7b0b93aa9dd9fd83ddb541a8
#
_entry.id   8d40355c7b0b93aa9dd9fd83ddb541a8
#
_cell.length_a   1.000
_cell.length_b   1.000
_cell.length_c   1.000
_cell.angle_alpha   90.00
_cell.angle_beta   90.00
_cell.angle_gamma   90.00
#
_symmetry.space_group_name_H-M   'P 1'
#
loop_
_entity.id
_entity.type
_entity.pdbx_description
1 polymer ?
#
loop_
_entity_poly.entity_id
_entity_poly.type
_entity_poly.pdbx_seq_one_letter_code
_entity_poly.pdbx_strand_id
1 'polypeptide(L)'
;MNRRSFAQSVGSAVALSALAGSSTWAQSKSNAAPGRMMAIAAHPGDGLFTMGAVLAQQIQLGGAGALLSLSLGERGAPKDIPVQQYGEMQRTATQKAAHLLGAEAIFLSYPDAEIPFNEESTLQVCDAIRQYKPDVVVTHWSGSWHKDHQNCHLIVRDAVFYAGLETLARSNPAHGVAKMYYAENWEDATNFVVDTYVNIEPIYEKWLQACDFYPMWRGQTGFFRYNDYYSSLAVMRGCLSGVKHAAALMSDPGQRMQRLQSL
;
A
#
# COMPACT_ATOMS: atom_id res chain seq x y z
N MET A 1 -21.83 28.54 -66.50
CA MET A 1 -21.22 27.35 -65.93
C MET A 1 -21.78 27.14 -64.53
N ASN A 2 -22.53 26.07 -64.33
CA ASN A 2 -23.47 25.94 -63.22
C ASN A 2 -22.84 25.18 -62.05
N ARG A 3 -22.85 25.76 -60.86
CA ARG A 3 -22.23 25.28 -59.62
C ARG A 3 -22.92 24.04 -59.01
N ARG A 4 -23.65 23.26 -59.80
CA ARG A 4 -24.46 22.12 -59.30
C ARG A 4 -24.00 20.71 -59.72
N SER A 5 -22.83 20.56 -60.32
CA SER A 5 -22.35 19.27 -60.83
C SER A 5 -21.07 18.76 -60.15
N PHE A 6 -20.67 19.25 -58.96
CA PHE A 6 -19.48 18.77 -58.25
C PHE A 6 -19.80 18.02 -56.92
N ALA A 7 -21.04 17.60 -56.74
CA ALA A 7 -21.47 17.00 -55.47
C ALA A 7 -21.96 15.54 -55.62
N GLN A 8 -21.50 14.84 -56.66
CA GLN A 8 -21.86 13.41 -56.83
C GLN A 8 -20.69 12.58 -57.32
N SER A 9 -19.70 12.33 -56.50
CA SER A 9 -18.81 11.19 -56.61
C SER A 9 -17.66 11.31 -55.58
N VAL A 10 -17.89 11.12 -54.31
CA VAL A 10 -16.95 10.47 -53.37
C VAL A 10 -17.77 9.96 -52.17
N GLY A 11 -18.52 8.93 -52.42
CA GLY A 11 -19.15 8.12 -51.39
C GLY A 11 -18.31 6.88 -51.11
N SER A 12 -17.07 7.02 -50.75
CA SER A 12 -16.31 5.90 -50.15
C SER A 12 -16.54 5.96 -48.64
N ALA A 13 -17.44 5.10 -48.17
CA ALA A 13 -17.60 4.81 -46.76
C ALA A 13 -16.33 4.21 -46.24
N VAL A 14 -15.47 5.05 -45.61
CA VAL A 14 -14.44 4.57 -44.74
C VAL A 14 -15.15 4.09 -43.47
N ALA A 15 -15.38 2.78 -43.43
CA ALA A 15 -15.71 2.12 -42.18
C ALA A 15 -14.52 2.30 -41.22
N LEU A 16 -14.61 3.28 -40.30
CA LEU A 16 -13.79 3.31 -39.12
C LEU A 16 -14.18 2.07 -38.31
N SER A 17 -13.49 0.95 -38.54
CA SER A 17 -13.42 -0.13 -37.58
C SER A 17 -12.73 0.45 -36.37
N ALA A 18 -13.51 0.85 -35.37
CA ALA A 18 -13.01 1.11 -34.02
C ALA A 18 -12.34 -0.19 -33.55
N LEU A 19 -11.03 -0.22 -33.67
CA LEU A 19 -10.20 -1.15 -32.93
C LEU A 19 -10.34 -0.76 -31.44
N ALA A 20 -11.47 -1.15 -30.84
CA ALA A 20 -11.55 -1.31 -29.40
C ALA A 20 -10.62 -2.47 -29.06
N GLY A 21 -9.32 -2.19 -29.06
CA GLY A 21 -8.34 -3.03 -28.41
C GLY A 21 -8.69 -3.02 -26.93
N SER A 22 -9.56 -3.92 -26.50
CA SER A 22 -9.67 -4.30 -25.10
C SER A 22 -8.30 -4.85 -24.74
N SER A 23 -7.43 -3.99 -24.20
CA SER A 23 -6.27 -4.44 -23.43
C SER A 23 -6.86 -5.15 -22.21
N THR A 24 -7.20 -6.40 -22.38
CA THR A 24 -7.49 -7.30 -21.27
C THR A 24 -6.17 -7.46 -20.52
N TRP A 25 -5.94 -6.63 -19.54
CA TRP A 25 -4.94 -6.92 -18.53
C TRP A 25 -5.28 -8.33 -18.02
N ALA A 26 -4.34 -9.26 -18.19
CA ALA A 26 -4.54 -10.64 -17.75
C ALA A 26 -4.81 -10.60 -16.24
N GLN A 27 -6.08 -10.64 -15.86
CA GLN A 27 -6.46 -10.96 -14.50
C GLN A 27 -6.00 -12.40 -14.25
N SER A 28 -4.88 -12.55 -13.58
CA SER A 28 -4.49 -13.87 -13.06
C SER A 28 -5.55 -14.23 -12.00
N LYS A 29 -6.53 -15.02 -12.41
CA LYS A 29 -7.48 -15.62 -11.48
C LYS A 29 -6.76 -16.75 -10.76
N SER A 30 -6.08 -16.43 -9.67
CA SER A 30 -5.73 -17.43 -8.67
C SER A 30 -7.04 -17.88 -8.03
N ASN A 31 -7.41 -19.14 -8.18
CA ASN A 31 -8.57 -19.75 -7.50
C ASN A 31 -8.27 -20.06 -6.01
N ALA A 32 -7.08 -19.77 -5.53
CA ALA A 32 -6.74 -19.90 -4.12
C ALA A 32 -7.25 -18.69 -3.35
N ALA A 33 -7.77 -18.90 -2.15
CA ALA A 33 -8.10 -17.79 -1.24
C ALA A 33 -6.85 -16.91 -1.01
N PRO A 34 -6.99 -15.58 -0.97
CA PRO A 34 -5.86 -14.72 -0.69
C PRO A 34 -5.25 -15.06 0.67
N GLY A 35 -3.92 -15.06 0.73
CA GLY A 35 -3.19 -15.33 1.95
C GLY A 35 -3.30 -14.19 2.98
N ARG A 36 -2.46 -14.27 4.01
CA ARG A 36 -2.34 -13.24 5.07
C ARG A 36 -1.46 -12.10 4.57
N MET A 37 -1.86 -10.86 4.78
CA MET A 37 -1.09 -9.68 4.43
C MET A 37 -0.72 -8.88 5.68
N MET A 38 0.52 -8.40 5.77
CA MET A 38 0.95 -7.46 6.79
C MET A 38 1.40 -6.15 6.11
N ALA A 39 0.74 -5.05 6.47
CA ALA A 39 1.17 -3.70 6.12
C ALA A 39 2.08 -3.18 7.25
N ILE A 40 3.34 -2.91 6.95
CA ILE A 40 4.35 -2.47 7.93
C ILE A 40 4.77 -1.05 7.60
N ALA A 41 4.49 -0.11 8.49
CA ALA A 41 4.74 1.30 8.29
C ALA A 41 5.53 1.93 9.45
N ALA A 42 6.22 3.02 9.17
CA ALA A 42 6.89 3.82 10.18
C ALA A 42 5.87 4.42 11.16
N HIS A 43 4.79 4.99 10.63
CA HIS A 43 3.75 5.65 11.41
C HIS A 43 2.35 5.08 11.07
N PRO A 44 1.38 5.20 11.98
CA PRO A 44 0.05 4.61 11.81
C PRO A 44 -0.72 5.15 10.59
N GLY A 45 -0.64 6.47 10.34
CA GLY A 45 -1.31 7.10 9.21
C GLY A 45 -0.84 6.56 7.87
N ASP A 46 0.47 6.40 7.69
CA ASP A 46 1.05 5.86 6.45
C ASP A 46 0.53 4.46 6.14
N GLY A 47 0.53 3.58 7.14
CA GLY A 47 0.06 2.21 6.97
C GLY A 47 -1.39 2.15 6.48
N LEU A 48 -2.25 3.06 6.95
CA LEU A 48 -3.64 3.10 6.54
C LEU A 48 -3.85 3.82 5.21
N PHE A 49 -3.21 4.99 5.01
CA PHE A 49 -3.47 5.83 3.85
C PHE A 49 -2.88 5.24 2.56
N THR A 50 -1.70 4.62 2.66
CA THR A 50 -0.97 4.08 1.50
C THR A 50 -1.20 2.58 1.28
N MET A 51 -1.35 1.79 2.35
CA MET A 51 -1.42 0.32 2.31
C MET A 51 -2.79 -0.22 2.69
N GLY A 52 -3.59 0.56 3.44
CA GLY A 52 -4.85 0.11 4.05
C GLY A 52 -5.92 -0.29 3.04
N ALA A 53 -5.99 0.35 1.87
CA ALA A 53 -6.92 -0.04 0.82
C ALA A 53 -6.60 -1.43 0.25
N VAL A 54 -5.32 -1.72 0.02
CA VAL A 54 -4.87 -3.04 -0.45
C VAL A 54 -5.12 -4.11 0.61
N LEU A 55 -4.84 -3.79 1.88
CA LEU A 55 -5.12 -4.65 3.03
C LEU A 55 -6.61 -4.99 3.14
N ALA A 56 -7.47 -3.97 3.03
CA ALA A 56 -8.92 -4.15 3.08
C ALA A 56 -9.44 -5.01 1.92
N GLN A 57 -8.88 -4.83 0.71
CA GLN A 57 -9.23 -5.66 -0.44
C GLN A 57 -8.81 -7.12 -0.24
N GLN A 58 -7.62 -7.37 0.34
CA GLN A 58 -7.15 -8.71 0.69
C GLN A 58 -8.14 -9.41 1.64
N ILE A 59 -8.59 -8.71 2.68
CA ILE A 59 -9.55 -9.22 3.65
C ILE A 59 -10.92 -9.44 3.01
N GLN A 60 -11.40 -8.51 2.18
CA GLN A 60 -12.68 -8.61 1.46
C GLN A 60 -12.74 -9.87 0.59
N LEU A 61 -11.60 -10.30 0.05
CA LEU A 61 -11.49 -11.50 -0.78
C LEU A 61 -11.31 -12.79 0.04
N GLY A 62 -11.39 -12.74 1.36
CA GLY A 62 -11.30 -13.88 2.28
C GLY A 62 -9.90 -14.15 2.86
N GLY A 63 -8.94 -13.27 2.62
CA GLY A 63 -7.64 -13.28 3.30
C GLY A 63 -7.70 -12.70 4.71
N ALA A 64 -6.54 -12.55 5.35
CA ALA A 64 -6.40 -11.87 6.63
C ALA A 64 -5.42 -10.70 6.53
N GLY A 65 -5.53 -9.71 7.42
CA GLY A 65 -4.70 -8.50 7.38
C GLY A 65 -4.25 -8.01 8.76
N ALA A 66 -3.04 -7.45 8.82
CA ALA A 66 -2.53 -6.73 9.98
C ALA A 66 -1.86 -5.41 9.56
N LEU A 67 -2.05 -4.37 10.37
CA LEU A 67 -1.35 -3.09 10.33
C LEU A 67 -0.31 -3.09 11.45
N LEU A 68 0.98 -3.04 11.11
CA LEU A 68 2.07 -2.89 12.07
C LEU A 68 2.68 -1.49 11.90
N SER A 69 2.75 -0.73 12.99
CA SER A 69 3.40 0.58 13.04
C SER A 69 4.62 0.54 13.96
N LEU A 70 5.75 1.07 13.50
CA LEU A 70 6.99 1.06 14.27
C LEU A 70 6.97 2.12 15.37
N SER A 71 6.36 3.28 15.12
CA SER A 71 6.13 4.37 16.08
C SER A 71 4.65 4.77 16.08
N LEU A 72 4.27 5.75 16.88
CA LEU A 72 2.92 6.29 16.91
C LEU A 72 2.75 7.57 16.07
N GLY A 73 3.82 8.09 15.46
CA GLY A 73 3.78 9.37 14.74
C GLY A 73 3.46 10.56 15.66
N GLU A 74 3.85 10.46 16.92
CA GLU A 74 3.43 11.38 17.98
C GLU A 74 4.02 12.78 17.84
N ARG A 75 5.15 12.93 17.13
CA ARG A 75 5.77 14.26 16.91
C ARG A 75 5.05 15.08 15.84
N GLY A 76 4.13 14.48 15.09
CA GLY A 76 3.19 15.21 14.25
C GLY A 76 2.09 15.94 15.01
N ALA A 77 2.18 16.00 16.35
CA ALA A 77 1.20 16.66 17.22
C ALA A 77 1.03 18.15 16.89
N PRO A 78 -0.22 18.67 16.79
CA PRO A 78 -0.48 20.10 16.78
C PRO A 78 0.04 20.76 18.06
N LYS A 79 0.31 22.08 17.99
CA LYS A 79 0.92 22.84 19.12
C LYS A 79 0.12 22.80 20.42
N ASP A 80 -1.18 22.63 20.33
CA ASP A 80 -2.14 22.61 21.44
C ASP A 80 -2.42 21.21 21.99
N ILE A 81 -1.85 20.16 21.41
CA ILE A 81 -2.00 18.77 21.86
C ILE A 81 -0.64 18.25 22.37
N PRO A 82 -0.56 17.75 23.61
CA PRO A 82 0.64 17.09 24.10
C PRO A 82 1.05 15.91 23.22
N VAL A 83 2.34 15.76 22.93
CA VAL A 83 2.91 14.74 22.05
C VAL A 83 2.44 13.32 22.43
N GLN A 84 2.51 12.98 23.70
CA GLN A 84 2.05 11.66 24.17
C GLN A 84 0.56 11.44 23.95
N GLN A 85 -0.27 12.46 24.22
CA GLN A 85 -1.71 12.40 24.00
C GLN A 85 -2.01 12.19 22.51
N TYR A 86 -1.28 12.88 21.63
CA TYR A 86 -1.46 12.70 20.18
C TYR A 86 -1.09 11.29 19.74
N GLY A 87 -0.01 10.71 20.26
CA GLY A 87 0.35 9.31 20.00
C GLY A 87 -0.77 8.34 20.37
N GLU A 88 -1.40 8.52 21.53
CA GLU A 88 -2.54 7.67 21.94
C GLU A 88 -3.79 7.91 21.09
N MET A 89 -3.99 9.13 20.58
CA MET A 89 -5.05 9.38 19.59
C MET A 89 -4.79 8.61 18.29
N GLN A 90 -3.54 8.60 17.81
CA GLN A 90 -3.15 7.84 16.62
C GLN A 90 -3.30 6.32 16.83
N ARG A 91 -2.88 5.81 17.98
CA ARG A 91 -3.10 4.41 18.37
C ARG A 91 -4.60 4.05 18.33
N THR A 92 -5.42 4.87 18.96
CA THR A 92 -6.88 4.67 19.01
C THR A 92 -7.50 4.73 17.62
N ALA A 93 -7.08 5.67 16.78
CA ALA A 93 -7.55 5.78 15.40
C ALA A 93 -7.20 4.52 14.59
N THR A 94 -5.95 4.03 14.73
CA THR A 94 -5.51 2.78 14.08
C THR A 94 -6.34 1.57 14.51
N GLN A 95 -6.58 1.42 15.81
CA GLN A 95 -7.38 0.31 16.34
C GLN A 95 -8.81 0.34 15.81
N LYS A 96 -9.43 1.51 15.74
CA LYS A 96 -10.79 1.68 15.16
C LYS A 96 -10.79 1.38 13.66
N ALA A 97 -9.79 1.86 12.92
CA ALA A 97 -9.64 1.60 11.49
C ALA A 97 -9.44 0.11 11.22
N ALA A 98 -8.52 -0.54 11.94
CA ALA A 98 -8.27 -1.96 11.83
C ALA A 98 -9.53 -2.78 12.14
N HIS A 99 -10.23 -2.46 13.22
CA HIS A 99 -11.49 -3.12 13.57
C HIS A 99 -12.55 -2.97 12.45
N LEU A 100 -12.73 -1.76 11.92
CA LEU A 100 -13.65 -1.52 10.81
C LEU A 100 -13.28 -2.35 9.57
N LEU A 101 -11.99 -2.46 9.24
CA LEU A 101 -11.52 -3.21 8.09
C LEU A 101 -11.49 -4.72 8.31
N GLY A 102 -11.55 -5.21 9.56
CA GLY A 102 -11.37 -6.61 9.94
C GLY A 102 -9.91 -7.03 10.04
N ALA A 103 -9.01 -6.09 10.31
CA ALA A 103 -7.57 -6.28 10.46
C ALA A 103 -7.13 -6.30 11.92
N GLU A 104 -5.94 -6.82 12.17
CA GLU A 104 -5.22 -6.67 13.44
C GLU A 104 -4.42 -5.36 13.46
N ALA A 105 -4.28 -4.71 14.62
CA ALA A 105 -3.40 -3.56 14.83
C ALA A 105 -2.26 -3.93 15.77
N ILE A 106 -1.02 -3.77 15.31
CA ILE A 106 0.21 -4.11 16.04
C ILE A 106 1.09 -2.85 16.13
N PHE A 107 1.66 -2.59 17.30
CA PHE A 107 2.50 -1.41 17.52
C PHE A 107 3.82 -1.81 18.16
N LEU A 108 4.91 -1.29 17.60
CA LEU A 108 6.19 -1.20 18.31
C LEU A 108 6.26 0.14 19.08
N SER A 109 7.34 0.37 19.78
CA SER A 109 7.45 1.50 20.73
C SER A 109 8.61 2.45 20.40
N TYR A 110 8.99 2.55 19.12
CA TYR A 110 10.04 3.50 18.73
C TYR A 110 9.51 4.92 18.76
N PRO A 111 10.30 5.89 19.24
CA PRO A 111 9.94 7.30 19.16
C PRO A 111 9.84 7.74 17.69
N ASP A 112 8.84 8.54 17.37
CA ASP A 112 8.69 9.18 16.06
C ASP A 112 9.92 10.04 15.71
N ALA A 113 10.33 10.04 14.45
CA ALA A 113 11.54 10.67 13.92
C ALA A 113 12.88 10.09 14.45
N GLU A 114 12.83 9.03 15.26
CA GLU A 114 14.01 8.38 15.85
C GLU A 114 14.04 6.86 15.63
N ILE A 115 13.24 6.32 14.70
CA ILE A 115 13.25 4.89 14.38
C ILE A 115 14.65 4.48 13.93
N PRO A 116 15.39 3.64 14.70
CA PRO A 116 16.74 3.27 14.34
C PRO A 116 16.74 2.10 13.36
N PHE A 117 17.60 2.14 12.34
CA PHE A 117 17.93 0.94 11.56
C PHE A 117 19.11 0.24 12.26
N ASN A 118 18.82 -0.83 12.99
CA ASN A 118 19.81 -1.65 13.69
C ASN A 118 19.30 -3.10 13.85
N GLU A 119 20.10 -3.95 14.46
CA GLU A 119 19.77 -5.35 14.69
C GLU A 119 18.50 -5.51 15.54
N GLU A 120 18.36 -4.71 16.61
CA GLU A 120 17.22 -4.79 17.51
C GLU A 120 15.90 -4.49 16.80
N SER A 121 15.83 -3.39 16.07
CA SER A 121 14.61 -3.00 15.33
C SER A 121 14.28 -4.02 14.24
N THR A 122 15.28 -4.53 13.55
CA THR A 122 15.12 -5.57 12.53
C THR A 122 14.59 -6.88 13.14
N LEU A 123 15.13 -7.30 14.28
CA LEU A 123 14.69 -8.52 14.96
C LEU A 123 13.28 -8.39 15.57
N GLN A 124 12.89 -7.22 16.06
CA GLN A 124 11.52 -7.01 16.54
C GLN A 124 10.50 -7.13 15.41
N VAL A 125 10.77 -6.57 14.22
CA VAL A 125 9.91 -6.75 13.04
C VAL A 125 9.95 -8.20 12.54
N CYS A 126 11.11 -8.86 12.54
CA CYS A 126 11.22 -10.29 12.23
C CYS A 126 10.34 -11.15 13.15
N ASP A 127 10.33 -10.87 14.46
CA ASP A 127 9.48 -11.59 15.42
C ASP A 127 7.98 -11.36 15.14
N ALA A 128 7.59 -10.14 14.80
CA ALA A 128 6.21 -9.84 14.42
C ALA A 128 5.81 -10.58 13.13
N ILE A 129 6.70 -10.66 12.13
CA ILE A 129 6.49 -11.43 10.91
C ILE A 129 6.33 -12.92 11.22
N ARG A 130 7.22 -13.50 12.03
CA ARG A 130 7.14 -14.92 12.43
C ARG A 130 5.90 -15.24 13.25
N GLN A 131 5.45 -14.31 14.08
CA GLN A 131 4.25 -14.49 14.89
C GLN A 131 2.98 -14.41 14.02
N TYR A 132 2.87 -13.40 13.17
CA TYR A 132 1.69 -13.17 12.33
C TYR A 132 1.65 -14.12 11.13
N LYS A 133 2.79 -14.52 10.57
CA LYS A 133 2.98 -15.39 9.40
C LYS A 133 2.31 -14.87 8.13
N PRO A 134 2.69 -13.68 7.64
CA PRO A 134 2.12 -13.14 6.41
C PRO A 134 2.70 -13.82 5.17
N ASP A 135 1.84 -14.07 4.18
CA ASP A 135 2.26 -14.48 2.83
C ASP A 135 2.74 -13.27 2.03
N VAL A 136 2.19 -12.09 2.33
CA VAL A 136 2.47 -10.83 1.65
C VAL A 136 2.82 -9.76 2.67
N VAL A 137 3.91 -9.03 2.42
CA VAL A 137 4.30 -7.83 3.16
C VAL A 137 4.22 -6.62 2.22
N VAL A 138 3.62 -5.53 2.68
CA VAL A 138 3.65 -4.22 2.01
C VAL A 138 4.27 -3.21 2.96
N THR A 139 5.20 -2.40 2.47
CA THR A 139 5.93 -1.41 3.28
C THR A 139 6.30 -0.17 2.47
N HIS A 140 7.08 0.73 3.07
CA HIS A 140 7.59 1.94 2.42
C HIS A 140 8.64 1.65 1.36
N TRP A 141 8.71 2.55 0.35
CA TRP A 141 9.81 2.60 -0.60
C TRP A 141 11.01 3.36 -0.02
N SER A 142 12.22 2.97 -0.42
CA SER A 142 13.48 3.59 0.05
C SER A 142 13.70 5.01 -0.46
N GLY A 143 13.02 5.39 -1.55
CA GLY A 143 13.16 6.71 -2.19
C GLY A 143 12.38 7.84 -1.49
N SER A 144 11.75 7.59 -0.36
CA SER A 144 11.13 8.61 0.47
C SER A 144 12.14 9.60 1.02
N TRP A 145 11.78 10.88 1.11
CA TRP A 145 12.62 11.87 1.79
C TRP A 145 12.50 11.80 3.32
N HIS A 146 11.49 11.10 3.87
CA HIS A 146 11.32 10.92 5.30
C HIS A 146 12.26 9.85 5.85
N LYS A 147 13.13 10.22 6.79
CA LYS A 147 14.13 9.32 7.39
C LYS A 147 13.51 8.02 7.93
N ASP A 148 12.40 8.13 8.67
CA ASP A 148 11.78 6.96 9.30
C ASP A 148 11.19 6.00 8.24
N HIS A 149 10.69 6.51 7.11
CA HIS A 149 10.25 5.67 6.00
C HIS A 149 11.42 4.92 5.36
N GLN A 150 12.57 5.60 5.18
CA GLN A 150 13.79 4.97 4.68
C GLN A 150 14.27 3.87 5.63
N ASN A 151 14.30 4.16 6.94
CA ASN A 151 14.70 3.19 7.96
C ASN A 151 13.69 2.03 8.04
N CYS A 152 12.39 2.30 7.99
CA CYS A 152 11.35 1.28 7.93
C CYS A 152 11.55 0.34 6.73
N HIS A 153 11.82 0.88 5.54
CA HIS A 153 12.16 0.09 4.35
C HIS A 153 13.32 -0.88 4.62
N LEU A 154 14.43 -0.37 5.16
CA LEU A 154 15.62 -1.19 5.43
C LEU A 154 15.35 -2.26 6.47
N ILE A 155 14.68 -1.89 7.57
CA ILE A 155 14.28 -2.80 8.64
C ILE A 155 13.41 -3.94 8.09
N VAL A 156 12.37 -3.60 7.32
CA VAL A 156 11.41 -4.60 6.82
C VAL A 156 12.06 -5.54 5.82
N ARG A 157 12.90 -5.02 4.91
CA ARG A 157 13.62 -5.84 3.94
C ARG A 157 14.50 -6.89 4.64
N ASP A 158 15.28 -6.46 5.62
CA ASP A 158 16.17 -7.36 6.35
C ASP A 158 15.38 -8.31 7.28
N ALA A 159 14.27 -7.81 7.89
CA ALA A 159 13.40 -8.61 8.73
C ALA A 159 12.68 -9.74 7.96
N VAL A 160 12.24 -9.47 6.73
CA VAL A 160 11.65 -10.47 5.83
C VAL A 160 12.66 -11.58 5.51
N PHE A 161 13.91 -11.20 5.22
CA PHE A 161 14.98 -12.17 5.01
C PHE A 161 15.26 -13.00 6.28
N TYR A 162 15.39 -12.34 7.43
CA TYR A 162 15.66 -13.03 8.71
C TYR A 162 14.50 -13.90 9.16
N ALA A 163 13.26 -13.51 8.87
CA ALA A 163 12.10 -14.33 9.22
C ALA A 163 12.11 -15.71 8.56
N GLY A 164 12.67 -15.81 7.34
CA GLY A 164 12.81 -17.08 6.61
C GLY A 164 13.99 -17.95 7.05
N LEU A 165 14.93 -17.46 7.88
CA LEU A 165 16.12 -18.20 8.26
C LEU A 165 15.83 -19.20 9.40
N GLU A 166 15.79 -20.49 9.11
CA GLU A 166 15.60 -21.56 10.11
C GLU A 166 16.70 -21.59 11.16
N THR A 167 17.93 -21.22 10.80
CA THR A 167 19.10 -21.20 11.68
C THR A 167 19.12 -20.01 12.64
N LEU A 168 18.29 -19.00 12.42
CA LEU A 168 18.15 -17.86 13.33
C LEU A 168 17.15 -18.21 14.45
N ALA A 169 17.68 -18.51 15.64
CA ALA A 169 16.87 -18.87 16.80
C ALA A 169 16.04 -17.66 17.29
N ARG A 170 14.71 -17.78 17.21
CA ARG A 170 13.73 -16.82 17.74
C ARG A 170 12.61 -17.58 18.45
N SER A 171 11.73 -16.85 19.17
CA SER A 171 10.61 -17.45 19.92
C SER A 171 9.61 -18.18 19.02
N ASN A 172 9.42 -17.69 17.80
CA ASN A 172 8.56 -18.33 16.80
C ASN A 172 9.39 -19.02 15.72
N PRO A 173 8.91 -20.13 15.14
CA PRO A 173 9.59 -20.81 14.03
C PRO A 173 9.77 -19.90 12.82
N ALA A 174 10.74 -20.24 11.97
CA ALA A 174 10.97 -19.52 10.73
C ALA A 174 9.72 -19.47 9.86
N HIS A 175 9.53 -18.34 9.17
CA HIS A 175 8.42 -18.12 8.24
C HIS A 175 8.90 -17.34 7.01
N GLY A 176 8.76 -17.94 5.84
CA GLY A 176 9.10 -17.30 4.56
C GLY A 176 7.93 -16.44 4.05
N VAL A 177 8.18 -15.16 3.79
CA VAL A 177 7.24 -14.26 3.12
C VAL A 177 7.30 -14.51 1.62
N ALA A 178 6.16 -14.83 1.00
CA ALA A 178 6.12 -15.19 -0.42
C ALA A 178 6.26 -13.96 -1.35
N LYS A 179 5.73 -12.79 -0.94
CA LYS A 179 5.76 -11.56 -1.75
C LYS A 179 5.96 -10.33 -0.88
N MET A 180 6.78 -9.40 -1.39
CA MET A 180 6.97 -8.08 -0.79
C MET A 180 6.73 -7.00 -1.82
N TYR A 181 6.00 -5.94 -1.41
CA TYR A 181 5.69 -4.77 -2.22
C TYR A 181 5.96 -3.49 -1.46
N TYR A 182 6.16 -2.41 -2.21
CA TYR A 182 6.26 -1.06 -1.72
C TYR A 182 5.01 -0.29 -2.13
N ALA A 183 4.38 0.40 -1.18
CA ALA A 183 3.21 1.23 -1.45
C ALA A 183 3.61 2.62 -1.89
N GLU A 184 2.83 3.22 -2.79
CA GLU A 184 3.03 4.59 -3.25
C GLU A 184 2.70 5.59 -2.15
N ASN A 185 3.63 6.52 -1.87
CA ASN A 185 3.47 7.58 -0.91
C ASN A 185 3.82 8.93 -1.54
N TRP A 186 3.17 10.01 -1.14
CA TRP A 186 3.44 11.37 -1.62
C TRP A 186 4.88 11.84 -1.33
N GLU A 187 5.54 11.22 -0.36
CA GLU A 187 6.92 11.49 0.04
C GLU A 187 7.98 10.73 -0.78
N ASP A 188 7.56 9.86 -1.70
CA ASP A 188 8.46 9.06 -2.53
C ASP A 188 9.05 9.90 -3.66
N ALA A 189 10.09 10.67 -3.34
CA ALA A 189 10.68 11.64 -4.25
C ALA A 189 11.44 11.03 -5.43
N THR A 190 11.90 9.77 -5.33
CA THR A 190 12.79 9.17 -6.33
C THR A 190 12.49 7.69 -6.60
N ASN A 191 12.55 7.33 -7.88
CA ASN A 191 12.62 5.94 -8.35
C ASN A 191 11.48 4.99 -7.93
N PHE A 192 10.33 5.52 -7.53
CA PHE A 192 9.14 4.67 -7.37
C PHE A 192 8.56 4.35 -8.76
N VAL A 193 8.58 3.09 -9.14
CA VAL A 193 8.12 2.63 -10.45
C VAL A 193 6.94 1.68 -10.26
N VAL A 194 5.76 2.15 -10.59
CA VAL A 194 4.53 1.33 -10.51
C VAL A 194 4.61 0.16 -11.50
N ASP A 195 4.44 -1.06 -11.00
CA ASP A 195 4.34 -2.27 -11.81
C ASP A 195 3.13 -3.16 -11.44
N THR A 196 2.44 -2.81 -10.36
CA THR A 196 1.31 -3.58 -9.85
C THR A 196 0.14 -2.64 -9.49
N TYR A 197 -1.05 -2.98 -9.98
CA TYR A 197 -2.29 -2.28 -9.62
C TYR A 197 -3.23 -3.24 -8.91
N VAL A 198 -3.83 -2.77 -7.83
CA VAL A 198 -4.85 -3.49 -7.07
C VAL A 198 -6.18 -2.76 -7.22
N ASN A 199 -7.18 -3.43 -7.77
CA ASN A 199 -8.54 -2.89 -7.81
C ASN A 199 -9.10 -2.80 -6.39
N ILE A 200 -9.35 -1.58 -5.92
CA ILE A 200 -9.87 -1.28 -4.58
C ILE A 200 -11.32 -0.77 -4.63
N GLU A 201 -11.95 -0.76 -5.79
CA GLU A 201 -13.34 -0.26 -5.93
C GLU A 201 -14.31 -0.92 -4.93
N PRO A 202 -14.28 -2.25 -4.67
CA PRO A 202 -15.22 -2.88 -3.76
C PRO A 202 -15.12 -2.41 -2.30
N ILE A 203 -13.95 -1.88 -1.91
CA ILE A 203 -13.67 -1.46 -0.52
C ILE A 203 -13.38 0.04 -0.38
N TYR A 204 -13.41 0.78 -1.47
CA TYR A 204 -12.97 2.17 -1.49
C TYR A 204 -13.66 3.03 -0.43
N GLU A 205 -14.98 3.00 -0.36
CA GLU A 205 -15.75 3.76 0.62
C GLU A 205 -15.46 3.32 2.07
N LYS A 206 -15.27 2.02 2.28
CA LYS A 206 -14.92 1.47 3.60
C LYS A 206 -13.53 1.90 4.05
N TRP A 207 -12.58 1.95 3.13
CA TRP A 207 -11.24 2.48 3.37
C TRP A 207 -11.27 3.97 3.71
N LEU A 208 -12.02 4.80 2.98
CA LEU A 208 -12.20 6.22 3.30
C LEU A 208 -12.77 6.40 4.71
N GLN A 209 -13.81 5.62 5.09
CA GLN A 209 -14.36 5.64 6.44
C GLN A 209 -13.33 5.26 7.51
N ALA A 210 -12.45 4.31 7.22
CA ALA A 210 -11.35 3.96 8.13
C ALA A 210 -10.34 5.10 8.27
N CYS A 211 -10.00 5.78 7.18
CA CYS A 211 -9.11 6.93 7.19
C CYS A 211 -9.71 8.10 8.00
N ASP A 212 -11.03 8.26 8.02
CA ASP A 212 -11.72 9.34 8.74
C ASP A 212 -11.56 9.29 10.26
N PHE A 213 -11.06 8.19 10.83
CA PHE A 213 -10.71 8.16 12.24
C PHE A 213 -9.49 9.03 12.57
N TYR A 214 -8.69 9.42 11.57
CA TYR A 214 -7.49 10.24 11.77
C TYR A 214 -7.80 11.73 11.55
N PRO A 215 -7.54 12.59 12.53
CA PRO A 215 -7.74 14.05 12.37
C PRO A 215 -6.95 14.61 11.17
N MET A 216 -5.72 14.13 10.95
CA MET A 216 -4.87 14.58 9.84
C MET A 216 -5.48 14.26 8.47
N TRP A 217 -6.20 13.16 8.32
CA TRP A 217 -6.90 12.81 7.08
C TRP A 217 -7.93 13.86 6.69
N ARG A 218 -8.64 14.39 7.67
CA ARG A 218 -9.66 15.42 7.48
C ARG A 218 -9.11 16.85 7.45
N GLY A 219 -7.79 17.03 7.42
CA GLY A 219 -7.15 18.34 7.41
C GLY A 219 -7.23 19.11 8.74
N GLN A 220 -7.49 18.43 9.85
CA GLN A 220 -7.54 19.05 11.19
C GLN A 220 -6.14 19.22 11.80
N THR A 221 -5.14 18.53 11.26
CA THR A 221 -3.75 18.64 11.69
C THR A 221 -2.84 18.66 10.45
N GLY A 222 -1.75 19.46 10.51
CA GLY A 222 -0.82 19.56 9.40
C GLY A 222 -1.31 20.42 8.23
N PHE A 223 -0.48 20.55 7.21
CA PHE A 223 -0.75 21.36 6.01
C PHE A 223 -1.13 20.51 4.80
N PHE A 224 -0.81 19.23 4.81
CA PHE A 224 -1.01 18.35 3.65
C PHE A 224 -2.46 17.86 3.58
N ARG A 225 -3.02 17.89 2.40
CA ARG A 225 -4.41 17.54 2.13
C ARG A 225 -4.53 16.04 1.82
N TYR A 226 -4.35 15.20 2.85
CA TYR A 226 -4.28 13.74 2.71
C TYR A 226 -5.48 13.14 1.99
N ASN A 227 -6.70 13.51 2.39
CA ASN A 227 -7.91 13.00 1.74
C ASN A 227 -7.94 13.33 0.25
N ASP A 228 -7.72 14.60 -0.11
CA ASP A 228 -7.76 15.02 -1.52
C ASP A 228 -6.69 14.31 -2.34
N TYR A 229 -5.48 14.19 -1.79
CA TYR A 229 -4.37 13.55 -2.48
C TYR A 229 -4.63 12.07 -2.74
N TYR A 230 -4.90 11.27 -1.71
CA TYR A 230 -5.04 9.82 -1.86
C TYR A 230 -6.35 9.42 -2.55
N SER A 231 -7.43 10.20 -2.39
CA SER A 231 -8.66 9.98 -3.17
C SER A 231 -8.45 10.24 -4.66
N SER A 232 -7.76 11.33 -5.01
CA SER A 232 -7.43 11.64 -6.40
C SER A 232 -6.44 10.62 -6.99
N LEU A 233 -5.46 10.17 -6.19
CA LEU A 233 -4.50 9.15 -6.58
C LEU A 233 -5.22 7.83 -6.91
N ALA A 234 -6.17 7.41 -6.08
CA ALA A 234 -6.95 6.20 -6.31
C ALA A 234 -7.75 6.27 -7.63
N VAL A 235 -8.34 7.41 -7.95
CA VAL A 235 -9.01 7.65 -9.25
C VAL A 235 -8.02 7.61 -10.40
N MET A 236 -6.90 8.32 -10.30
CA MET A 236 -5.87 8.36 -11.33
C MET A 236 -5.31 6.95 -11.62
N ARG A 237 -5.01 6.17 -10.58
CA ARG A 237 -4.53 4.80 -10.71
C ARG A 237 -5.61 3.86 -11.25
N GLY A 238 -6.87 4.14 -10.92
CA GLY A 238 -8.02 3.48 -11.52
C GLY A 238 -8.10 3.69 -13.04
N CYS A 239 -7.98 4.94 -13.50
CA CYS A 239 -7.95 5.26 -14.93
C CYS A 239 -6.82 4.53 -15.66
N LEU A 240 -5.62 4.44 -15.07
CA LEU A 240 -4.47 3.77 -15.67
C LEU A 240 -4.60 2.25 -15.72
N SER A 241 -5.41 1.64 -14.86
CA SER A 241 -5.61 0.19 -14.76
C SER A 241 -6.97 -0.29 -15.27
N GLY A 242 -7.84 0.62 -15.75
CA GLY A 242 -9.13 0.28 -16.34
C GLY A 242 -10.23 -0.07 -15.32
N VAL A 243 -10.11 0.41 -14.09
CA VAL A 243 -11.12 0.28 -13.02
C VAL A 243 -11.46 1.67 -12.46
N LYS A 244 -12.47 1.76 -11.60
CA LYS A 244 -12.87 3.05 -11.03
C LYS A 244 -11.85 3.59 -10.01
N HIS A 245 -11.36 2.72 -9.12
CA HIS A 245 -10.37 3.07 -8.11
C HIS A 245 -9.32 1.95 -8.00
N ALA A 246 -8.05 2.31 -7.99
CA ALA A 246 -6.95 1.39 -7.78
C ALA A 246 -5.90 1.96 -6.82
N ALA A 247 -5.22 1.07 -6.11
CA ALA A 247 -3.95 1.36 -5.46
C ALA A 247 -2.79 0.88 -6.34
N ALA A 248 -1.68 1.61 -6.32
CA ALA A 248 -0.48 1.25 -7.06
C ALA A 248 0.63 0.80 -6.11
N LEU A 249 1.33 -0.24 -6.52
CA LEU A 249 2.45 -0.82 -5.81
C LEU A 249 3.64 -0.99 -6.75
N MET A 250 4.81 -1.08 -6.16
CA MET A 250 6.02 -1.55 -6.81
C MET A 250 6.45 -2.87 -6.17
N SER A 251 6.63 -3.91 -6.96
CA SER A 251 7.14 -5.20 -6.48
C SER A 251 8.61 -5.09 -6.10
N ASP A 252 9.02 -5.83 -5.08
CA ASP A 252 10.44 -5.91 -4.71
C ASP A 252 11.28 -6.40 -5.90
N PRO A 253 12.39 -5.71 -6.26
CA PRO A 253 13.21 -6.08 -7.42
C PRO A 253 13.73 -7.52 -7.37
N GLY A 254 14.02 -8.05 -6.20
CA GLY A 254 14.46 -9.44 -6.01
C GLY A 254 13.39 -10.47 -6.35
N GLN A 255 12.12 -10.08 -6.30
CA GLN A 255 10.98 -10.98 -6.60
C GLN A 255 10.52 -10.90 -8.07
N ARG A 256 11.09 -10.00 -8.87
CA ARG A 256 10.79 -9.91 -10.31
C ARG A 256 11.41 -11.05 -11.13
N MET A 257 12.35 -11.79 -10.56
CA MET A 257 12.95 -12.94 -11.22
C MET A 257 12.00 -14.12 -11.26
N GLN A 258 11.70 -14.61 -12.45
CA GLN A 258 10.90 -15.79 -12.68
C GLN A 258 11.78 -16.95 -13.14
N ARG A 259 11.56 -18.12 -12.58
CA ARG A 259 12.18 -19.36 -13.06
C ARG A 259 11.16 -20.11 -13.92
N LEU A 260 11.35 -20.06 -15.20
CA LEU A 260 10.50 -20.74 -16.18
C LEU A 260 11.16 -22.05 -16.62
N GLN A 261 10.36 -23.06 -16.93
CA GLN A 261 10.83 -24.30 -17.57
C GLN A 261 10.83 -24.18 -19.08
N SER A 262 10.00 -23.26 -19.61
CA SER A 262 9.92 -22.91 -21.05
C SER A 262 9.36 -21.49 -21.20
N LEU A 263 9.64 -20.83 -22.33
CA LEU A 263 8.97 -19.62 -22.78
C LEU A 263 7.76 -20.01 -23.62
#